data_e1fbd93da11d9964254afd1d4609016e
#
_entry.id   e1fbd93da11d9964254afd1d4609016e
#
_cell.length_a   1.000
_cell.length_b   1.000
_cell.length_c   1.000
_cell.angle_alpha   90.00
_cell.angle_beta   90.00
_cell.angle_gamma   90.00
#
_symmetry.space_group_name_H-M   'P 1'
#
loop_
_entity.id
_entity.type
_entity.pdbx_description
1 polymer ?
#
loop_
_entity_poly.entity_id
_entity_poly.type
_entity_poly.pdbx_seq_one_letter_code
_entity_poly.pdbx_strand_id
1 'polypeptide(L)'
;MAVLEVALDPATVIVAVDPGKAFNRVWLSNGSGLLADPMSLSVSRDGISQLELTLNEHGADAPVIAIEATGSLHRPWVAELERRHPGSVRLFAPSETKAARAQLGSGRFKTDDRDCAALTYMARQGGGRRYSQESPVEGLRAAVRHRRGLVADRKVAQQRLHDQLNALCPGLSAPAGHGRSLALETPTGLAVLACAAAFAGRPPQLRSLMCRAPGRLTTSTAQYWLQRWRRCLPPPADADQRAHRLGRDLDRFRRLRTDIDALDVEVVELLAKTDGQILTTLPGVASVRAAAFAAHSLPIERFPDAEHLYSATGLAPALYQSATLNRRGRISRQGLAEHRDALMGIAWGLAQNSPSFAERDAQLRARGMAPIQARVALARHACRLAYRLLRTQQPFDEQRYRQGRLSGER
;
A
#
# COMPACT_ATOMS: atom_id res chain seq x y z
N MET A 1 0.29 -22.44 14.90
CA MET A 1 1.61 -22.88 15.38
C MET A 1 2.65 -22.08 14.60
N ALA A 2 3.50 -21.32 15.28
CA ALA A 2 4.67 -20.74 14.63
C ALA A 2 5.51 -21.92 14.13
N VAL A 3 5.88 -21.95 12.87
CA VAL A 3 6.91 -22.86 12.39
C VAL A 3 8.15 -22.47 13.20
N LEU A 4 8.62 -23.36 14.07
CA LEU A 4 9.91 -23.20 14.72
C LEU A 4 10.95 -23.27 13.59
N GLU A 5 11.41 -22.11 13.15
CA GLU A 5 12.54 -22.03 12.25
C GLU A 5 13.74 -22.64 12.98
N VAL A 6 14.35 -23.62 12.35
CA VAL A 6 15.49 -24.33 12.94
C VAL A 6 16.65 -23.35 13.03
N ALA A 7 17.21 -23.19 14.21
CA ALA A 7 18.41 -22.37 14.40
C ALA A 7 19.52 -22.82 13.46
N LEU A 8 20.29 -21.87 12.90
CA LEU A 8 21.40 -22.17 12.02
C LEU A 8 22.52 -22.89 12.75
N ASP A 9 23.24 -23.75 12.02
CA ASP A 9 24.45 -24.36 12.52
C ASP A 9 25.40 -23.29 13.06
N PRO A 10 26.00 -23.47 14.26
CA PRO A 10 26.98 -22.53 14.81
C PRO A 10 28.13 -22.18 13.86
N ALA A 11 28.57 -23.11 13.01
CA ALA A 11 29.60 -22.85 12.01
C ALA A 11 29.14 -21.93 10.86
N THR A 12 27.81 -21.80 10.64
CA THR A 12 27.28 -20.96 9.55
C THR A 12 27.71 -19.51 9.74
N VAL A 13 28.35 -18.96 8.71
CA VAL A 13 28.72 -17.54 8.66
C VAL A 13 27.48 -16.69 8.36
N ILE A 14 27.29 -15.65 9.17
CA ILE A 14 26.23 -14.66 9.00
C ILE A 14 26.86 -13.32 8.65
N VAL A 15 26.38 -12.73 7.56
CA VAL A 15 26.66 -11.35 7.14
C VAL A 15 25.47 -10.49 7.52
N ALA A 16 25.59 -9.67 8.55
CA ALA A 16 24.53 -8.72 8.92
C ALA A 16 24.82 -7.36 8.26
N VAL A 17 23.84 -6.82 7.55
CA VAL A 17 23.97 -5.56 6.81
C VAL A 17 22.90 -4.58 7.25
N ASP A 18 23.29 -3.45 7.82
CA ASP A 18 22.43 -2.28 8.03
C ASP A 18 22.61 -1.28 6.88
N PRO A 19 21.61 -1.09 6.01
CA PRO A 19 21.74 -0.30 4.79
C PRO A 19 21.75 1.21 5.05
N GLY A 20 22.80 1.88 4.59
CA GLY A 20 22.90 3.34 4.54
C GLY A 20 22.83 3.90 3.12
N LYS A 21 22.86 5.22 2.98
CA LYS A 21 22.84 5.90 1.68
C LYS A 21 24.16 5.81 0.92
N ALA A 22 25.27 5.98 1.61
CA ALA A 22 26.62 5.98 1.04
C ALA A 22 27.42 4.75 1.49
N PHE A 23 27.24 4.33 2.71
CA PHE A 23 27.92 3.19 3.31
C PHE A 23 26.90 2.31 4.01
N ASN A 24 27.13 1.00 3.96
CA ASN A 24 26.43 0.00 4.75
C ASN A 24 27.32 -0.41 5.91
N ARG A 25 26.72 -0.56 7.10
CA ARG A 25 27.41 -1.19 8.22
C ARG A 25 27.29 -2.69 8.10
N VAL A 26 28.40 -3.40 8.18
CA VAL A 26 28.47 -4.85 7.91
C VAL A 26 29.22 -5.55 9.04
N TRP A 27 28.59 -6.62 9.56
CA TRP A 27 29.21 -7.55 10.50
C TRP A 27 29.31 -8.93 9.88
N LEU A 28 30.48 -9.54 10.07
CA LEU A 28 30.74 -10.94 9.72
C LEU A 28 30.90 -11.74 11.01
N SER A 29 30.07 -12.77 11.19
CA SER A 29 30.05 -13.53 12.47
C SER A 29 29.64 -14.98 12.26
N ASN A 30 30.00 -15.83 13.24
CA ASN A 30 29.50 -17.19 13.36
C ASN A 30 29.04 -17.47 14.82
N GLY A 31 28.87 -18.72 15.20
CA GLY A 31 28.47 -19.10 16.57
C GLY A 31 29.50 -18.75 17.65
N SER A 32 30.78 -18.56 17.27
CA SER A 32 31.85 -18.21 18.21
C SER A 32 32.01 -16.70 18.43
N GLY A 33 31.39 -15.86 17.57
CA GLY A 33 31.47 -14.40 17.66
C GLY A 33 31.73 -13.72 16.32
N LEU A 34 32.27 -12.49 16.36
CA LEU A 34 32.71 -11.77 15.17
C LEU A 34 33.94 -12.44 14.57
N LEU A 35 33.94 -12.61 13.25
CA LEU A 35 35.05 -13.14 12.47
C LEU A 35 36.00 -12.05 11.98
N ALA A 36 35.49 -10.84 11.79
CA ALA A 36 36.23 -9.66 11.38
C ALA A 36 35.74 -8.43 12.17
N ASP A 37 36.55 -7.39 12.20
CA ASP A 37 36.13 -6.11 12.74
C ASP A 37 34.93 -5.55 11.97
N PRO A 38 33.98 -4.87 12.64
CA PRO A 38 32.83 -4.26 12.00
C PRO A 38 33.24 -3.29 10.88
N MET A 39 32.73 -3.53 9.66
CA MET A 39 33.11 -2.79 8.45
C MET A 39 32.07 -1.71 8.10
N SER A 40 32.54 -0.63 7.48
CA SER A 40 31.69 0.35 6.78
C SER A 40 32.01 0.28 5.29
N LEU A 41 31.16 -0.40 4.52
CA LEU A 41 31.39 -0.67 3.10
C LEU A 41 30.57 0.26 2.22
N SER A 42 31.16 0.82 1.18
CA SER A 42 30.48 1.74 0.27
C SER A 42 29.33 1.04 -0.49
N VAL A 43 28.27 1.78 -0.78
CA VAL A 43 27.17 1.28 -1.62
C VAL A 43 27.60 1.36 -3.09
N SER A 44 28.61 0.58 -3.45
CA SER A 44 29.25 0.53 -4.77
C SER A 44 29.76 -0.88 -5.08
N ARG A 45 30.31 -1.06 -6.27
CA ARG A 45 31.00 -2.31 -6.65
C ARG A 45 32.20 -2.59 -5.75
N ASP A 46 32.91 -1.56 -5.33
CA ASP A 46 34.09 -1.72 -4.48
C ASP A 46 33.71 -2.25 -3.11
N GLY A 47 32.60 -1.74 -2.51
CA GLY A 47 32.13 -2.26 -1.22
C GLY A 47 31.68 -3.73 -1.31
N ILE A 48 31.05 -4.13 -2.40
CA ILE A 48 30.73 -5.56 -2.65
C ILE A 48 32.02 -6.36 -2.81
N SER A 49 32.99 -5.88 -3.60
CA SER A 49 34.27 -6.60 -3.82
C SER A 49 35.04 -6.76 -2.51
N GLN A 50 35.03 -5.76 -1.64
CA GLN A 50 35.66 -5.83 -0.33
C GLN A 50 34.95 -6.86 0.58
N LEU A 51 33.61 -6.93 0.56
CA LEU A 51 32.86 -7.95 1.28
C LEU A 51 33.24 -9.36 0.79
N GLU A 52 33.30 -9.57 -0.52
CA GLU A 52 33.68 -10.86 -1.11
C GLU A 52 35.09 -11.29 -0.71
N LEU A 53 36.06 -10.37 -0.71
CA LEU A 53 37.42 -10.66 -0.25
C LEU A 53 37.41 -11.12 1.21
N THR A 54 36.67 -10.41 2.09
CA THR A 54 36.57 -10.80 3.50
C THR A 54 35.84 -12.14 3.68
N LEU A 55 34.83 -12.45 2.87
CA LEU A 55 34.17 -13.78 2.89
C LEU A 55 35.14 -14.89 2.50
N ASN A 56 35.93 -14.69 1.46
CA ASN A 56 36.92 -15.65 1.00
C ASN A 56 38.03 -15.87 2.04
N GLU A 57 38.53 -14.81 2.68
CA GLU A 57 39.54 -14.89 3.75
C GLU A 57 39.09 -15.76 4.93
N HIS A 58 37.74 -15.79 5.20
CA HIS A 58 37.17 -16.58 6.27
C HIS A 58 36.53 -17.90 5.80
N GLY A 59 36.73 -18.31 4.52
CA GLY A 59 36.20 -19.55 3.96
C GLY A 59 34.65 -19.63 3.99
N ALA A 60 33.99 -18.51 3.81
CA ALA A 60 32.54 -18.40 3.89
C ALA A 60 31.85 -18.61 2.55
N ASP A 61 31.90 -19.87 2.03
CA ASP A 61 31.36 -20.22 0.71
C ASP A 61 29.82 -20.13 0.62
N ALA A 62 29.10 -20.33 1.72
CA ALA A 62 27.64 -20.31 1.78
C ALA A 62 27.14 -19.46 2.97
N PRO A 63 27.34 -18.13 2.93
CA PRO A 63 26.92 -17.26 4.03
C PRO A 63 25.40 -17.10 4.05
N VAL A 64 24.87 -16.84 5.23
CA VAL A 64 23.50 -16.28 5.39
C VAL A 64 23.60 -14.77 5.49
N ILE A 65 23.01 -14.05 4.54
CA ILE A 65 23.11 -12.59 4.45
C ILE A 65 21.83 -11.96 4.99
N ALA A 66 21.89 -11.39 6.17
CA ALA A 66 20.77 -10.75 6.88
C ALA A 66 20.78 -9.25 6.62
N ILE A 67 19.75 -8.73 5.96
CA ILE A 67 19.66 -7.31 5.57
C ILE A 67 18.35 -6.69 6.09
N GLU A 68 18.43 -5.50 6.70
CA GLU A 68 17.23 -4.74 7.05
C GLU A 68 16.58 -4.13 5.80
N ALA A 69 15.26 -4.33 5.62
CA ALA A 69 14.50 -3.81 4.49
C ALA A 69 14.09 -2.34 4.69
N THR A 70 15.08 -1.45 4.82
CA THR A 70 14.90 -0.02 5.05
C THR A 70 14.63 0.74 3.75
N GLY A 71 13.40 1.17 3.52
CA GLY A 71 13.00 1.94 2.35
C GLY A 71 13.42 1.28 1.03
N SER A 72 14.26 1.98 0.24
CA SER A 72 14.87 1.47 -1.00
C SER A 72 16.37 1.20 -0.86
N LEU A 73 16.98 1.53 0.29
CA LEU A 73 18.43 1.50 0.48
C LEU A 73 19.04 0.11 0.36
N HIS A 74 18.33 -0.92 0.85
CA HIS A 74 18.75 -2.30 0.80
C HIS A 74 18.79 -2.90 -0.62
N ARG A 75 17.95 -2.39 -1.55
CA ARG A 75 17.69 -3.05 -2.85
C ARG A 75 18.94 -3.29 -3.72
N PRO A 76 19.85 -2.31 -3.91
CA PRO A 76 21.03 -2.54 -4.75
C PRO A 76 21.92 -3.68 -4.24
N TRP A 77 22.15 -3.71 -2.93
CA TRP A 77 22.96 -4.75 -2.30
C TRP A 77 22.27 -6.11 -2.30
N VAL A 78 20.97 -6.14 -2.00
CA VAL A 78 20.17 -7.37 -2.04
C VAL A 78 20.23 -8.02 -3.44
N ALA A 79 20.03 -7.23 -4.50
CA ALA A 79 20.03 -7.74 -5.86
C ALA A 79 21.41 -8.30 -6.24
N GLU A 80 22.51 -7.61 -5.91
CA GLU A 80 23.86 -8.04 -6.26
C GLU A 80 24.32 -9.23 -5.39
N LEU A 81 24.00 -9.23 -4.10
CA LEU A 81 24.36 -10.33 -3.21
C LEU A 81 23.56 -11.61 -3.50
N GLU A 82 22.29 -11.49 -3.84
CA GLU A 82 21.49 -12.66 -4.27
C GLU A 82 22.00 -13.25 -5.60
N ARG A 83 22.49 -12.39 -6.51
CA ARG A 83 23.09 -12.84 -7.77
C ARG A 83 24.38 -13.63 -7.54
N ARG A 84 25.19 -13.25 -6.52
CA ARG A 84 26.46 -13.90 -6.18
C ARG A 84 26.27 -15.14 -5.31
N HIS A 85 25.35 -15.06 -4.36
CA HIS A 85 25.02 -16.07 -3.37
C HIS A 85 23.53 -16.42 -3.43
N PRO A 86 23.06 -17.16 -4.45
CA PRO A 86 21.66 -17.46 -4.65
C PRO A 86 21.02 -18.15 -3.43
N GLY A 87 19.87 -17.62 -2.95
CA GLY A 87 19.15 -18.17 -1.81
C GLY A 87 19.73 -17.82 -0.43
N SER A 88 20.83 -17.05 -0.37
CA SER A 88 21.51 -16.66 0.87
C SER A 88 20.88 -15.44 1.53
N VAL A 89 20.22 -14.56 0.77
CA VAL A 89 19.72 -13.28 1.29
C VAL A 89 18.42 -13.46 2.06
N ARG A 90 18.41 -12.92 3.28
CA ARG A 90 17.23 -12.85 4.15
C ARG A 90 16.94 -11.42 4.52
N LEU A 91 15.69 -11.00 4.32
CA LEU A 91 15.19 -9.66 4.62
C LEU A 91 14.46 -9.63 5.94
N PHE A 92 14.77 -8.62 6.74
CA PHE A 92 14.13 -8.32 8.02
C PHE A 92 13.42 -6.96 7.96
N ALA A 93 12.22 -6.87 8.54
CA ALA A 93 11.53 -5.59 8.62
C ALA A 93 12.17 -4.71 9.71
N PRO A 94 12.19 -3.36 9.55
CA PRO A 94 12.70 -2.45 10.58
C PRO A 94 12.02 -2.59 11.95
N SER A 95 10.77 -3.05 11.96
CA SER A 95 10.04 -3.36 13.20
C SER A 95 10.57 -4.60 13.92
N GLU A 96 11.05 -5.60 13.17
CA GLU A 96 11.68 -6.81 13.73
C GLU A 96 13.04 -6.47 14.32
N THR A 97 13.87 -5.73 13.57
CA THR A 97 15.17 -5.26 14.08
C THR A 97 15.02 -4.42 15.35
N LYS A 98 14.02 -3.52 15.38
CA LYS A 98 13.70 -2.73 16.59
C LYS A 98 13.31 -3.62 17.78
N ALA A 99 12.47 -4.64 17.56
CA ALA A 99 12.05 -5.57 18.62
C ALA A 99 13.23 -6.40 19.14
N ALA A 100 14.07 -6.93 18.24
CA ALA A 100 15.25 -7.70 18.59
C ALA A 100 16.29 -6.86 19.38
N ARG A 101 16.51 -5.59 18.99
CA ARG A 101 17.36 -4.67 19.80
C ARG A 101 16.86 -4.50 21.23
N ALA A 102 15.54 -4.40 21.40
CA ALA A 102 14.95 -4.28 22.75
C ALA A 102 15.19 -5.53 23.59
N GLN A 103 15.19 -6.72 23.00
CA GLN A 103 15.52 -7.99 23.67
C GLN A 103 17.00 -8.10 24.03
N LEU A 104 17.89 -7.55 23.20
CA LEU A 104 19.35 -7.58 23.42
C LEU A 104 19.85 -6.52 24.41
N GLY A 105 18.95 -5.81 25.11
CA GLY A 105 19.28 -5.06 26.32
C GLY A 105 19.14 -3.54 26.26
N SER A 106 18.84 -2.90 25.12
CA SER A 106 18.68 -1.43 25.15
C SER A 106 17.93 -0.88 23.94
N GLY A 107 16.60 -0.88 23.99
CA GLY A 107 15.75 -0.27 22.96
C GLY A 107 15.87 1.25 22.82
N ARG A 108 16.56 1.93 23.74
CA ARG A 108 16.73 3.41 23.76
C ARG A 108 17.90 3.92 22.92
N PHE A 109 18.91 3.09 22.67
CA PHE A 109 20.08 3.51 21.89
C PHE A 109 20.08 2.82 20.54
N LYS A 110 19.97 3.62 19.48
CA LYS A 110 20.09 3.16 18.10
C LYS A 110 21.51 3.47 17.61
N THR A 111 22.26 2.43 17.23
CA THR A 111 23.50 2.52 16.49
C THR A 111 23.48 1.44 15.42
N ASP A 112 24.17 1.67 14.31
CA ASP A 112 24.25 0.73 13.19
C ASP A 112 24.83 -0.63 13.65
N ASP A 113 25.78 -0.63 14.59
CA ASP A 113 26.33 -1.87 15.18
C ASP A 113 25.29 -2.66 15.98
N ARG A 114 24.36 -2.00 16.64
CA ARG A 114 23.25 -2.67 17.35
C ARG A 114 22.21 -3.22 16.38
N ASP A 115 22.03 -2.58 15.25
CA ASP A 115 21.17 -3.09 14.19
C ASP A 115 21.80 -4.33 13.56
N CYS A 116 23.11 -4.35 13.30
CA CYS A 116 23.85 -5.54 12.88
C CYS A 116 23.79 -6.67 13.92
N ALA A 117 23.95 -6.38 15.22
CA ALA A 117 23.82 -7.37 16.28
C ALA A 117 22.41 -8.00 16.32
N ALA A 118 21.37 -7.17 16.17
CA ALA A 118 19.98 -7.64 16.12
C ALA A 118 19.71 -8.51 14.89
N LEU A 119 20.22 -8.12 13.73
CA LEU A 119 20.12 -8.90 12.48
C LEU A 119 20.84 -10.25 12.62
N THR A 120 22.06 -10.25 13.19
CA THR A 120 22.82 -11.48 13.47
C THR A 120 22.02 -12.41 14.40
N TYR A 121 21.48 -11.88 15.50
CA TYR A 121 20.68 -12.65 16.45
C TYR A 121 19.46 -13.29 15.77
N MET A 122 18.67 -12.50 15.02
CA MET A 122 17.47 -13.01 14.33
C MET A 122 17.81 -14.03 13.27
N ALA A 123 18.87 -13.79 12.47
CA ALA A 123 19.31 -14.74 11.44
C ALA A 123 19.78 -16.05 12.06
N ARG A 124 20.49 -16.01 13.20
CA ARG A 124 20.94 -17.20 13.94
C ARG A 124 19.78 -18.08 14.38
N GLN A 125 18.65 -17.49 14.73
CA GLN A 125 17.41 -18.22 15.07
C GLN A 125 16.66 -18.76 13.83
N GLY A 126 17.24 -18.66 12.63
CA GLY A 126 16.62 -19.11 11.40
C GLY A 126 15.69 -18.09 10.75
N GLY A 127 15.45 -16.94 11.38
CA GLY A 127 14.48 -15.92 10.94
C GLY A 127 14.85 -15.22 9.64
N GLY A 128 13.94 -14.37 9.20
CA GLY A 128 14.08 -13.54 8.01
C GLY A 128 13.42 -14.12 6.75
N ARG A 129 12.83 -13.26 5.95
CA ARG A 129 12.19 -13.65 4.70
C ARG A 129 13.24 -13.85 3.61
N ARG A 130 13.32 -15.03 3.02
CA ARG A 130 14.18 -15.27 1.86
C ARG A 130 13.83 -14.33 0.71
N TYR A 131 14.85 -13.73 0.11
CA TYR A 131 14.68 -12.91 -1.07
C TYR A 131 14.60 -13.82 -2.31
N SER A 132 13.76 -13.44 -3.27
CA SER A 132 13.72 -14.08 -4.59
C SER A 132 13.70 -12.96 -5.64
N GLN A 133 14.70 -12.96 -6.52
CA GLN A 133 14.88 -11.91 -7.53
C GLN A 133 13.83 -12.00 -8.66
N GLU A 134 13.31 -13.16 -8.94
CA GLU A 134 12.42 -13.43 -10.08
C GLU A 134 10.93 -13.32 -9.74
N SER A 135 10.57 -12.75 -8.61
CA SER A 135 9.16 -12.68 -8.24
C SER A 135 8.44 -11.56 -9.01
N PRO A 136 7.49 -11.88 -9.92
CA PRO A 136 6.66 -10.87 -10.60
C PRO A 136 5.88 -9.98 -9.61
N VAL A 137 5.79 -10.42 -8.36
CA VAL A 137 5.16 -9.70 -7.26
C VAL A 137 5.93 -8.43 -6.87
N GLU A 138 7.26 -8.39 -7.02
CA GLU A 138 8.03 -7.17 -6.67
C GLU A 138 7.75 -6.02 -7.63
N GLY A 139 7.62 -6.29 -8.93
CA GLY A 139 7.17 -5.30 -9.92
C GLY A 139 5.76 -4.78 -9.57
N LEU A 140 4.83 -5.70 -9.27
CA LEU A 140 3.47 -5.35 -8.86
C LEU A 140 3.47 -4.50 -7.59
N ARG A 141 4.28 -4.82 -6.58
CA ARG A 141 4.41 -4.01 -5.34
C ARG A 141 4.90 -2.60 -5.63
N ALA A 142 5.88 -2.47 -6.51
CA ALA A 142 6.44 -1.17 -6.88
C ALA A 142 5.39 -0.31 -7.59
N ALA A 143 4.69 -0.87 -8.58
CA ALA A 143 3.63 -0.18 -9.33
C ALA A 143 2.46 0.24 -8.44
N VAL A 144 1.95 -0.67 -7.59
CA VAL A 144 0.87 -0.38 -6.63
C VAL A 144 1.26 0.73 -5.66
N ARG A 145 2.48 0.72 -5.13
CA ARG A 145 2.98 1.77 -4.23
C ARG A 145 3.11 3.10 -4.94
N HIS A 146 3.65 3.12 -6.15
CA HIS A 146 3.77 4.33 -6.96
C HIS A 146 2.40 4.93 -7.27
N ARG A 147 1.46 4.09 -7.70
CA ARG A 147 0.06 4.49 -7.92
C ARG A 147 -0.57 5.13 -6.70
N ARG A 148 -0.36 4.54 -5.52
CA ARG A 148 -0.88 5.11 -4.26
C ARG A 148 -0.32 6.51 -3.99
N GLY A 149 0.96 6.73 -4.25
CA GLY A 149 1.58 8.05 -4.17
C GLY A 149 0.91 9.06 -5.08
N LEU A 150 0.72 8.72 -6.37
CA LEU A 150 0.05 9.60 -7.33
C LEU A 150 -1.40 9.89 -6.94
N VAL A 151 -2.14 8.91 -6.40
CA VAL A 151 -3.51 9.12 -5.89
C VAL A 151 -3.52 10.06 -4.69
N ALA A 152 -2.53 9.98 -3.80
CA ALA A 152 -2.39 10.91 -2.68
C ALA A 152 -2.10 12.33 -3.17
N ASP A 153 -1.17 12.49 -4.13
CA ASP A 153 -0.85 13.77 -4.76
C ASP A 153 -2.07 14.37 -5.48
N ARG A 154 -2.85 13.54 -6.17
CA ARG A 154 -4.10 13.95 -6.81
C ARG A 154 -5.11 14.51 -5.81
N LYS A 155 -5.26 13.87 -4.64
CA LYS A 155 -6.15 14.37 -3.56
C LYS A 155 -5.71 15.73 -3.06
N VAL A 156 -4.40 15.93 -2.86
CA VAL A 156 -3.84 17.24 -2.46
C VAL A 156 -4.07 18.30 -3.53
N ALA A 157 -3.84 17.96 -4.81
CA ALA A 157 -4.11 18.87 -5.91
C ALA A 157 -5.61 19.23 -6.00
N GLN A 158 -6.50 18.25 -5.83
CA GLN A 158 -7.94 18.46 -5.81
C GLN A 158 -8.38 19.40 -4.67
N GLN A 159 -7.84 19.23 -3.48
CA GLN A 159 -8.13 20.13 -2.36
C GLN A 159 -7.70 21.58 -2.66
N ARG A 160 -6.50 21.77 -3.23
CA ARG A 160 -6.04 23.08 -3.66
C ARG A 160 -6.94 23.72 -4.71
N LEU A 161 -7.44 22.92 -5.68
CA LEU A 161 -8.39 23.40 -6.68
C LEU A 161 -9.71 23.86 -6.04
N HIS A 162 -10.22 23.14 -5.04
CA HIS A 162 -11.41 23.55 -4.27
C HIS A 162 -11.17 24.89 -3.55
N ASP A 163 -10.06 25.02 -2.85
CA ASP A 163 -9.72 26.22 -2.07
C ASP A 163 -9.56 27.44 -2.99
N GLN A 164 -8.85 27.27 -4.11
CA GLN A 164 -8.64 28.35 -5.09
C GLN A 164 -9.93 28.74 -5.82
N LEU A 165 -10.76 27.75 -6.21
CA LEU A 165 -12.06 28.03 -6.82
C LEU A 165 -12.98 28.79 -5.85
N ASN A 166 -13.01 28.38 -4.58
CA ASN A 166 -13.81 29.06 -3.55
C ASN A 166 -13.33 30.50 -3.31
N ALA A 167 -12.03 30.73 -3.33
CA ALA A 167 -11.45 32.06 -3.17
C ALA A 167 -11.66 32.97 -4.39
N LEU A 168 -11.73 32.39 -5.60
CA LEU A 168 -11.91 33.12 -6.85
C LEU A 168 -13.38 33.33 -7.22
N CYS A 169 -14.24 32.33 -6.93
CA CYS A 169 -15.67 32.33 -7.25
C CYS A 169 -16.48 31.89 -6.00
N PRO A 170 -16.57 32.74 -4.96
CA PRO A 170 -17.24 32.41 -3.72
C PRO A 170 -18.69 31.97 -3.93
N GLY A 171 -19.06 30.79 -3.38
CA GLY A 171 -20.42 30.25 -3.50
C GLY A 171 -20.70 29.42 -4.75
N LEU A 172 -19.75 29.27 -5.66
CA LEU A 172 -19.95 28.51 -6.88
C LEU A 172 -19.95 26.98 -6.63
N SER A 173 -18.97 26.49 -5.87
CA SER A 173 -18.74 25.04 -5.68
C SER A 173 -19.70 24.38 -4.70
N ALA A 174 -20.09 25.08 -3.64
CA ALA A 174 -20.96 24.57 -2.58
C ALA A 174 -22.26 25.36 -2.51
N PRO A 175 -23.42 24.72 -2.78
CA PRO A 175 -24.70 25.41 -2.73
C PRO A 175 -25.12 25.72 -1.29
N ALA A 176 -25.73 26.87 -1.09
CA ALA A 176 -26.62 27.09 0.05
C ALA A 176 -27.90 26.27 -0.16
N GLY A 177 -28.28 25.44 0.81
CA GLY A 177 -29.50 24.62 0.76
C GLY A 177 -29.40 23.37 -0.14
N HIS A 178 -30.51 22.99 -0.79
CA HIS A 178 -30.65 21.74 -1.55
C HIS A 178 -30.03 21.76 -2.97
N GLY A 179 -29.17 22.70 -3.31
CA GLY A 179 -28.52 22.75 -4.62
C GLY A 179 -27.46 21.65 -4.85
N ARG A 180 -27.03 21.51 -6.10
CA ARG A 180 -25.97 20.54 -6.46
C ARG A 180 -24.59 21.07 -6.09
N SER A 181 -23.74 20.25 -5.47
CA SER A 181 -22.31 20.53 -5.30
C SER A 181 -21.57 20.30 -6.60
N LEU A 182 -20.54 21.10 -6.87
CA LEU A 182 -19.69 20.95 -8.05
C LEU A 182 -18.63 19.87 -7.79
N ALA A 183 -18.78 18.73 -8.45
CA ALA A 183 -17.77 17.68 -8.43
C ALA A 183 -16.64 18.03 -9.42
N LEU A 184 -15.46 18.40 -8.93
CA LEU A 184 -14.36 18.93 -9.76
C LEU A 184 -13.78 17.92 -10.73
N GLU A 185 -13.94 16.63 -10.48
CA GLU A 185 -13.44 15.55 -11.35
C GLU A 185 -14.32 15.29 -12.59
N THR A 186 -15.52 15.82 -12.61
CA THR A 186 -16.46 15.66 -13.72
C THR A 186 -16.09 16.57 -14.92
N PRO A 187 -16.54 16.24 -16.13
CA PRO A 187 -16.39 17.15 -17.28
C PRO A 187 -16.87 18.57 -16.99
N THR A 188 -17.98 18.71 -16.28
CA THR A 188 -18.52 20.00 -15.84
C THR A 188 -17.57 20.72 -14.88
N GLY A 189 -17.08 20.04 -13.86
CA GLY A 189 -16.14 20.61 -12.88
C GLY A 189 -14.84 21.09 -13.52
N LEU A 190 -14.29 20.28 -14.42
CA LEU A 190 -13.07 20.62 -15.17
C LEU A 190 -13.30 21.81 -16.12
N ALA A 191 -14.48 21.90 -16.75
CA ALA A 191 -14.84 23.05 -17.57
C ALA A 191 -14.97 24.35 -16.75
N VAL A 192 -15.60 24.25 -15.57
CA VAL A 192 -15.73 25.39 -14.63
C VAL A 192 -14.36 25.86 -14.17
N LEU A 193 -13.49 24.95 -13.74
CA LEU A 193 -12.11 25.29 -13.34
C LEU A 193 -11.32 25.94 -14.46
N ALA A 194 -11.40 25.40 -15.69
CA ALA A 194 -10.72 25.96 -16.85
C ALA A 194 -11.25 27.34 -17.22
N CYS A 195 -12.55 27.60 -17.08
CA CYS A 195 -13.14 28.92 -17.27
C CYS A 195 -12.76 29.88 -16.13
N ALA A 196 -12.77 29.42 -14.87
CA ALA A 196 -12.37 30.26 -13.74
C ALA A 196 -10.92 30.75 -13.87
N ALA A 197 -10.03 29.87 -14.35
CA ALA A 197 -8.65 30.23 -14.66
C ALA A 197 -8.55 31.19 -15.85
N ALA A 198 -9.29 30.92 -16.94
CA ALA A 198 -9.19 31.72 -18.18
C ALA A 198 -9.81 33.12 -18.09
N PHE A 199 -10.84 33.28 -17.23
CA PHE A 199 -11.63 34.51 -17.13
C PHE A 199 -11.49 35.18 -15.74
N ALA A 200 -10.45 34.85 -15.01
CA ALA A 200 -10.16 35.39 -13.66
C ALA A 200 -11.40 35.38 -12.75
N GLY A 201 -12.12 34.26 -12.69
CA GLY A 201 -13.31 34.12 -11.88
C GLY A 201 -14.58 34.76 -12.42
N ARG A 202 -14.52 35.50 -13.52
CA ARG A 202 -15.70 36.11 -14.14
C ARG A 202 -16.55 35.05 -14.86
N PRO A 203 -17.89 35.16 -14.85
CA PRO A 203 -18.75 34.21 -15.56
C PRO A 203 -18.47 34.22 -17.07
N PRO A 204 -18.17 33.05 -17.67
CA PRO A 204 -17.92 32.97 -19.11
C PRO A 204 -19.21 33.02 -19.94
N GLN A 205 -19.08 33.05 -21.26
CA GLN A 205 -20.19 32.77 -22.16
C GLN A 205 -20.50 31.25 -22.16
N LEU A 206 -21.75 30.88 -22.46
CA LEU A 206 -22.21 29.48 -22.53
C LEU A 206 -21.29 28.63 -23.43
N ARG A 207 -20.98 29.12 -24.63
CA ARG A 207 -20.08 28.46 -25.58
C ARG A 207 -18.71 28.20 -24.99
N SER A 208 -18.15 29.17 -24.30
CA SER A 208 -16.83 29.03 -23.66
C SER A 208 -16.79 27.95 -22.58
N LEU A 209 -17.87 27.81 -21.80
CA LEU A 209 -17.99 26.76 -20.80
C LEU A 209 -18.11 25.37 -21.45
N MET A 210 -18.93 25.27 -22.49
CA MET A 210 -19.16 23.99 -23.20
C MET A 210 -17.89 23.52 -23.95
N CYS A 211 -17.18 24.42 -24.64
CA CYS A 211 -15.95 24.06 -25.37
C CYS A 211 -14.77 23.63 -24.48
N ARG A 212 -14.76 23.99 -23.21
CA ARG A 212 -13.69 23.60 -22.28
C ARG A 212 -13.97 22.33 -21.50
N ALA A 213 -15.13 21.70 -21.70
CA ALA A 213 -15.44 20.43 -21.10
C ALA A 213 -14.67 19.29 -21.81
N PRO A 214 -13.90 18.46 -21.06
CA PRO A 214 -13.16 17.34 -21.64
C PRO A 214 -14.05 16.14 -21.98
N GLY A 215 -15.38 16.33 -22.00
CA GLY A 215 -16.38 15.32 -22.30
C GLY A 215 -17.76 15.94 -22.44
N ARG A 216 -18.79 15.10 -22.46
CA ARG A 216 -20.17 15.56 -22.69
C ARG A 216 -20.66 16.48 -21.55
N LEU A 217 -20.98 17.73 -21.91
CA LEU A 217 -21.66 18.72 -21.07
C LEU A 217 -22.93 19.16 -21.75
N THR A 218 -24.10 18.92 -21.15
CA THR A 218 -25.39 19.33 -21.74
C THR A 218 -25.60 20.83 -21.57
N THR A 219 -26.32 21.43 -22.51
CA THR A 219 -26.66 22.86 -22.48
C THR A 219 -27.39 23.23 -21.19
N SER A 220 -28.34 22.41 -20.73
CA SER A 220 -29.09 22.65 -19.50
C SER A 220 -28.18 22.67 -18.27
N THR A 221 -27.23 21.73 -18.19
CA THR A 221 -26.24 21.71 -17.09
C THR A 221 -25.31 22.92 -17.14
N ALA A 222 -24.84 23.29 -18.33
CA ALA A 222 -24.00 24.47 -18.50
C ALA A 222 -24.75 25.76 -18.12
N GLN A 223 -25.99 25.91 -18.51
CA GLN A 223 -26.85 27.04 -18.14
C GLN A 223 -27.09 27.12 -16.65
N TYR A 224 -27.36 25.99 -15.98
CA TYR A 224 -27.50 25.92 -14.52
C TYR A 224 -26.25 26.49 -13.80
N TRP A 225 -25.05 26.04 -14.17
CA TRP A 225 -23.81 26.53 -13.57
C TRP A 225 -23.50 27.98 -13.89
N LEU A 226 -23.81 28.44 -15.10
CA LEU A 226 -23.65 29.85 -15.47
C LEU A 226 -24.59 30.79 -14.71
N GLN A 227 -25.86 30.41 -14.54
CA GLN A 227 -26.81 31.21 -13.74
C GLN A 227 -26.32 31.31 -12.29
N ARG A 228 -25.81 30.21 -11.75
CA ARG A 228 -25.24 30.19 -10.40
C ARG A 228 -23.99 31.07 -10.31
N TRP A 229 -23.07 30.96 -11.28
CA TRP A 229 -21.87 31.77 -11.33
C TRP A 229 -22.15 33.27 -11.34
N ARG A 230 -23.15 33.71 -12.10
CA ARG A 230 -23.60 35.10 -12.14
C ARG A 230 -24.15 35.64 -10.83
N ARG A 231 -24.51 34.74 -9.89
CA ARG A 231 -24.97 35.06 -8.53
C ARG A 231 -23.87 35.03 -7.50
N CYS A 232 -22.66 34.60 -7.87
CA CYS A 232 -21.51 34.65 -6.97
C CYS A 232 -21.09 36.10 -6.70
N LEU A 233 -20.36 36.28 -5.59
CA LEU A 233 -19.70 37.55 -5.33
C LEU A 233 -18.69 37.87 -6.46
N PRO A 234 -18.42 39.15 -6.70
CA PRO A 234 -17.41 39.53 -7.69
C PRO A 234 -16.03 38.96 -7.30
N PRO A 235 -15.18 38.65 -8.30
CA PRO A 235 -13.82 38.19 -8.02
C PRO A 235 -13.03 39.20 -7.19
N PRO A 236 -12.07 38.76 -6.37
CA PRO A 236 -11.25 39.64 -5.55
C PRO A 236 -10.28 40.48 -6.41
N ALA A 237 -9.66 41.52 -5.83
CA ALA A 237 -8.75 42.41 -6.54
C ALA A 237 -7.52 41.68 -7.13
N ASP A 238 -7.08 40.58 -6.51
CA ASP A 238 -5.96 39.75 -6.97
C ASP A 238 -6.41 38.54 -7.85
N ALA A 239 -7.59 38.67 -8.49
CA ALA A 239 -8.22 37.55 -9.25
C ALA A 239 -7.33 37.02 -10.39
N ASP A 240 -6.61 37.88 -11.11
CA ASP A 240 -5.73 37.45 -12.21
C ASP A 240 -4.60 36.54 -11.71
N GLN A 241 -3.99 36.90 -10.60
CA GLN A 241 -2.92 36.13 -9.98
C GLN A 241 -3.44 34.78 -9.43
N ARG A 242 -4.64 34.76 -8.83
CA ARG A 242 -5.30 33.53 -8.37
C ARG A 242 -5.66 32.63 -9.56
N ALA A 243 -6.22 33.21 -10.61
CA ALA A 243 -6.56 32.49 -11.82
C ALA A 243 -5.36 31.80 -12.47
N HIS A 244 -4.22 32.50 -12.50
CA HIS A 244 -2.96 31.93 -12.99
C HIS A 244 -2.49 30.72 -12.14
N ARG A 245 -2.57 30.82 -10.80
CA ARG A 245 -2.26 29.70 -9.90
C ARG A 245 -3.23 28.54 -10.09
N LEU A 246 -4.53 28.83 -10.19
CA LEU A 246 -5.57 27.83 -10.45
C LEU A 246 -5.29 27.08 -11.77
N GLY A 247 -4.89 27.78 -12.84
CA GLY A 247 -4.52 27.16 -14.12
C GLY A 247 -3.38 26.16 -13.98
N ARG A 248 -2.30 26.54 -13.27
CA ARG A 248 -1.16 25.65 -13.03
C ARG A 248 -1.55 24.39 -12.22
N ASP A 249 -2.36 24.56 -11.18
CA ASP A 249 -2.81 23.42 -10.37
C ASP A 249 -3.79 22.54 -11.12
N LEU A 250 -4.63 23.11 -12.00
CA LEU A 250 -5.49 22.33 -12.89
C LEU A 250 -4.70 21.48 -13.88
N ASP A 251 -3.64 22.02 -14.46
CA ASP A 251 -2.76 21.27 -15.36
C ASP A 251 -1.99 20.18 -14.63
N ARG A 252 -1.54 20.44 -13.40
CA ARG A 252 -0.97 19.40 -12.54
C ARG A 252 -1.97 18.30 -12.23
N PHE A 253 -3.20 18.65 -11.87
CA PHE A 253 -4.26 17.66 -11.59
C PHE A 253 -4.58 16.80 -12.81
N ARG A 254 -4.62 17.40 -14.01
CA ARG A 254 -4.83 16.67 -15.27
C ARG A 254 -3.70 15.68 -15.55
N ARG A 255 -2.44 16.11 -15.39
CA ARG A 255 -1.27 15.22 -15.55
C ARG A 255 -1.33 14.04 -14.58
N LEU A 256 -1.59 14.30 -13.30
CA LEU A 256 -1.72 13.22 -12.30
C LEU A 256 -2.82 12.21 -12.66
N ARG A 257 -3.92 12.64 -13.28
CA ARG A 257 -4.95 11.71 -13.78
C ARG A 257 -4.42 10.84 -14.89
N THR A 258 -3.78 11.44 -15.91
CA THR A 258 -3.18 10.71 -17.03
C THR A 258 -2.13 9.70 -16.54
N ASP A 259 -1.27 10.11 -15.60
CA ASP A 259 -0.22 9.25 -15.04
C ASP A 259 -0.84 8.07 -14.26
N ILE A 260 -1.91 8.31 -13.50
CA ILE A 260 -2.65 7.25 -12.78
C ILE A 260 -3.30 6.29 -13.79
N ASP A 261 -3.94 6.79 -14.83
CA ASP A 261 -4.61 5.96 -15.85
C ASP A 261 -3.59 5.07 -16.59
N ALA A 262 -2.42 5.61 -16.93
CA ALA A 262 -1.33 4.86 -17.55
C ALA A 262 -0.78 3.77 -16.58
N LEU A 263 -0.59 4.12 -15.33
CA LEU A 263 -0.10 3.18 -14.31
C LEU A 263 -1.16 2.11 -13.98
N ASP A 264 -2.45 2.40 -14.13
CA ASP A 264 -3.52 1.41 -13.98
C ASP A 264 -3.41 0.29 -15.04
N VAL A 265 -3.02 0.63 -16.27
CA VAL A 265 -2.73 -0.35 -17.33
C VAL A 265 -1.53 -1.23 -16.93
N GLU A 266 -0.43 -0.62 -16.50
CA GLU A 266 0.76 -1.36 -16.04
C GLU A 266 0.44 -2.30 -14.87
N VAL A 267 -0.34 -1.84 -13.90
CA VAL A 267 -0.78 -2.65 -12.73
C VAL A 267 -1.60 -3.86 -13.19
N VAL A 268 -2.47 -3.71 -14.20
CA VAL A 268 -3.25 -4.82 -14.76
C VAL A 268 -2.35 -5.85 -15.42
N GLU A 269 -1.36 -5.42 -16.21
CA GLU A 269 -0.41 -6.29 -16.90
C GLU A 269 0.48 -7.05 -15.90
N LEU A 270 0.95 -6.37 -14.84
CA LEU A 270 1.76 -6.99 -13.79
C LEU A 270 0.92 -7.97 -12.96
N LEU A 271 -0.33 -7.64 -12.63
CA LEU A 271 -1.23 -8.55 -11.91
C LEU A 271 -1.45 -9.85 -12.69
N ALA A 272 -1.65 -9.75 -14.01
CA ALA A 272 -1.89 -10.91 -14.87
C ALA A 272 -0.72 -11.93 -14.88
N LYS A 273 0.48 -11.49 -14.49
CA LYS A 273 1.67 -12.35 -14.34
C LYS A 273 1.80 -13.00 -12.97
N THR A 274 0.81 -12.83 -12.09
CA THR A 274 0.82 -13.35 -10.72
C THR A 274 -0.45 -14.16 -10.41
N ASP A 275 -0.35 -15.03 -9.42
CA ASP A 275 -1.49 -15.76 -8.88
C ASP A 275 -2.60 -14.84 -8.33
N GLY A 276 -2.28 -13.56 -8.13
CA GLY A 276 -3.23 -12.53 -7.69
C GLY A 276 -4.35 -12.24 -8.67
N GLN A 277 -4.18 -12.58 -9.96
CA GLN A 277 -5.21 -12.43 -10.99
C GLN A 277 -6.52 -13.11 -10.62
N ILE A 278 -6.47 -14.24 -9.92
CA ILE A 278 -7.66 -14.99 -9.48
C ILE A 278 -8.62 -14.13 -8.65
N LEU A 279 -8.13 -13.11 -7.94
CA LEU A 279 -8.95 -12.24 -7.11
C LEU A 279 -9.93 -11.37 -7.92
N THR A 280 -9.70 -11.20 -9.22
CA THR A 280 -10.61 -10.48 -10.11
C THR A 280 -11.93 -11.23 -10.36
N THR A 281 -11.99 -12.53 -10.03
CA THR A 281 -13.22 -13.33 -10.09
C THR A 281 -14.19 -12.98 -8.95
N LEU A 282 -13.73 -12.27 -7.92
CA LEU A 282 -14.58 -11.80 -6.83
C LEU A 282 -15.51 -10.67 -7.29
N PRO A 283 -16.84 -10.74 -7.02
CA PRO A 283 -17.79 -9.71 -7.39
C PRO A 283 -17.40 -8.33 -6.85
N GLY A 284 -17.34 -7.32 -7.74
CA GLY A 284 -16.97 -5.95 -7.40
C GLY A 284 -15.48 -5.72 -7.08
N VAL A 285 -14.62 -6.68 -7.43
CA VAL A 285 -13.16 -6.58 -7.27
C VAL A 285 -12.50 -6.47 -8.64
N ALA A 286 -12.32 -5.24 -9.13
CA ALA A 286 -11.59 -4.97 -10.36
C ALA A 286 -10.07 -5.12 -10.15
N SER A 287 -9.32 -5.21 -11.26
CA SER A 287 -7.88 -5.52 -11.30
C SER A 287 -7.03 -4.66 -10.35
N VAL A 288 -7.24 -3.34 -10.32
CA VAL A 288 -6.48 -2.44 -9.42
C VAL A 288 -6.69 -2.79 -7.94
N ARG A 289 -7.91 -3.18 -7.56
CA ARG A 289 -8.22 -3.58 -6.18
C ARG A 289 -7.64 -4.95 -5.85
N ALA A 290 -7.71 -5.88 -6.80
CA ALA A 290 -7.07 -7.20 -6.70
C ALA A 290 -5.54 -7.05 -6.56
N ALA A 291 -4.92 -6.22 -7.40
CA ALA A 291 -3.50 -5.90 -7.37
C ALA A 291 -3.04 -5.32 -6.04
N ALA A 292 -3.80 -4.37 -5.49
CA ALA A 292 -3.49 -3.76 -4.20
C ALA A 292 -3.45 -4.78 -3.05
N PHE A 293 -4.31 -5.79 -3.08
CA PHE A 293 -4.29 -6.87 -2.07
C PHE A 293 -3.21 -7.91 -2.38
N ALA A 294 -3.11 -8.36 -3.64
CA ALA A 294 -2.13 -9.35 -4.08
C ALA A 294 -0.69 -8.91 -3.81
N ALA A 295 -0.38 -7.63 -4.07
CA ALA A 295 0.96 -7.06 -3.84
C ALA A 295 1.46 -7.25 -2.40
N HIS A 296 0.55 -7.32 -1.42
CA HIS A 296 0.89 -7.50 -0.01
C HIS A 296 0.62 -8.91 0.52
N SER A 297 -0.10 -9.74 -0.24
CA SER A 297 -0.46 -11.11 0.16
C SER A 297 0.43 -12.17 -0.46
N LEU A 298 0.99 -11.90 -1.63
CA LEU A 298 1.84 -12.87 -2.35
C LEU A 298 3.33 -12.82 -1.90
N PRO A 299 4.07 -13.94 -1.97
CA PRO A 299 3.54 -15.28 -2.21
C PRO A 299 2.66 -15.75 -1.05
N ILE A 300 1.57 -16.46 -1.36
CA ILE A 300 0.55 -16.82 -0.36
C ILE A 300 1.03 -17.87 0.62
N GLU A 301 2.02 -18.67 0.23
CA GLU A 301 2.65 -19.75 1.01
C GLU A 301 3.31 -19.25 2.30
N ARG A 302 3.69 -17.97 2.34
CA ARG A 302 4.25 -17.34 3.55
C ARG A 302 3.26 -17.24 4.71
N PHE A 303 1.97 -17.41 4.44
CA PHE A 303 0.93 -17.43 5.45
C PHE A 303 0.43 -18.86 5.66
N PRO A 304 0.60 -19.43 6.85
CA PRO A 304 0.13 -20.79 7.15
C PRO A 304 -1.37 -20.98 6.92
N ASP A 305 -2.14 -19.95 7.23
CA ASP A 305 -3.59 -19.93 7.11
C ASP A 305 -4.16 -18.51 6.88
N ALA A 306 -5.46 -18.43 6.70
CA ALA A 306 -6.16 -17.17 6.48
C ALA A 306 -6.18 -16.24 7.71
N GLU A 307 -6.04 -16.77 8.92
CA GLU A 307 -6.02 -15.96 10.15
C GLU A 307 -4.68 -15.23 10.29
N HIS A 308 -3.57 -15.86 9.89
CA HIS A 308 -2.26 -15.18 9.81
C HIS A 308 -2.28 -14.09 8.75
N LEU A 309 -2.86 -14.36 7.57
CA LEU A 309 -3.05 -13.32 6.55
C LEU A 309 -3.91 -12.16 7.07
N TYR A 310 -5.02 -12.46 7.77
CA TYR A 310 -5.89 -11.45 8.34
C TYR A 310 -5.17 -10.62 9.43
N SER A 311 -4.38 -11.26 10.27
CA SER A 311 -3.57 -10.60 11.30
C SER A 311 -2.54 -9.64 10.69
N ALA A 312 -1.90 -10.03 9.58
CA ALA A 312 -0.95 -9.18 8.86
C ALA A 312 -1.57 -7.89 8.29
N THR A 313 -2.89 -7.84 8.07
CA THR A 313 -3.59 -6.60 7.70
C THR A 313 -3.78 -5.64 8.88
N GLY A 314 -3.60 -6.10 10.12
CA GLY A 314 -3.87 -5.33 11.33
C GLY A 314 -5.35 -5.08 11.61
N LEU A 315 -6.26 -5.84 10.97
CA LEU A 315 -7.70 -5.83 11.26
C LEU A 315 -8.10 -6.80 12.37
N ALA A 316 -7.24 -7.75 12.72
CA ALA A 316 -7.46 -8.63 13.85
C ALA A 316 -7.57 -7.81 15.15
N PRO A 317 -8.51 -8.16 16.07
CA PRO A 317 -8.63 -7.48 17.33
C PRO A 317 -7.37 -7.69 18.17
N ALA A 318 -6.93 -6.64 18.88
CA ALA A 318 -5.90 -6.79 19.90
C ALA A 318 -6.47 -7.67 21.04
N LEU A 319 -5.72 -8.70 21.41
CA LEU A 319 -6.08 -9.59 22.50
C LEU A 319 -5.26 -9.21 23.75
N TYR A 320 -5.97 -8.99 24.85
CA TYR A 320 -5.38 -8.83 26.16
C TYR A 320 -5.84 -10.04 26.99
N GLN A 321 -4.92 -10.99 27.18
CA GLN A 321 -5.17 -12.16 28.01
C GLN A 321 -4.20 -12.17 29.18
N SER A 322 -4.75 -12.22 30.39
CA SER A 322 -4.05 -12.61 31.61
C SER A 322 -4.87 -13.75 32.26
N ALA A 323 -4.34 -14.37 33.28
CA ALA A 323 -4.97 -15.56 33.91
C ALA A 323 -6.48 -15.40 34.19
N THR A 324 -6.94 -14.17 34.49
CA THR A 324 -8.34 -13.86 34.82
C THR A 324 -9.01 -12.92 33.85
N LEU A 325 -8.27 -12.31 32.91
CA LEU A 325 -8.80 -11.29 31.99
C LEU A 325 -8.69 -11.76 30.54
N ASN A 326 -9.82 -11.90 29.87
CA ASN A 326 -9.86 -12.14 28.42
C ASN A 326 -10.66 -11.01 27.75
N ARG A 327 -9.95 -9.95 27.36
CA ARG A 327 -10.55 -8.77 26.74
C ARG A 327 -10.13 -8.64 25.27
N ARG A 328 -11.12 -8.59 24.38
CA ARG A 328 -10.92 -8.20 22.97
C ARG A 328 -10.94 -6.69 22.87
N GLY A 329 -9.85 -6.13 22.36
CA GLY A 329 -9.71 -4.69 22.11
C GLY A 329 -10.21 -4.26 20.73
N ARG A 330 -9.85 -3.03 20.35
CA ARG A 330 -10.01 -2.53 18.98
C ARG A 330 -9.10 -3.30 18.02
N ILE A 331 -9.23 -3.05 16.70
CA ILE A 331 -8.30 -3.61 15.70
C ILE A 331 -6.86 -3.27 16.10
N SER A 332 -5.94 -4.22 15.94
CA SER A 332 -4.54 -4.10 16.40
C SER A 332 -3.78 -2.98 15.70
N ARG A 333 -4.12 -2.70 14.45
CA ARG A 333 -3.39 -1.81 13.53
C ARG A 333 -1.91 -2.20 13.34
N GLN A 334 -1.50 -3.34 13.84
CA GLN A 334 -0.18 -3.92 13.56
C GLN A 334 -0.22 -4.54 12.17
N GLY A 335 0.53 -3.97 11.25
CA GLY A 335 0.54 -4.36 9.83
C GLY A 335 0.47 -3.16 8.90
N LEU A 336 0.65 -3.41 7.61
CA LEU A 336 0.67 -2.36 6.58
C LEU A 336 -0.71 -1.74 6.40
N ALA A 337 -0.78 -0.42 6.44
CA ALA A 337 -2.02 0.32 6.22
C ALA A 337 -2.57 0.05 4.80
N GLU A 338 -1.69 -0.09 3.81
CA GLU A 338 -2.02 -0.43 2.43
C GLU A 338 -2.75 -1.77 2.31
N HIS A 339 -2.25 -2.79 2.99
CA HIS A 339 -2.84 -4.13 2.98
C HIS A 339 -4.22 -4.12 3.63
N ARG A 340 -4.37 -3.40 4.74
CA ARG A 340 -5.66 -3.19 5.42
C ARG A 340 -6.67 -2.48 4.52
N ASP A 341 -6.26 -1.38 3.87
CA ASP A 341 -7.13 -0.60 2.97
C ASP A 341 -7.57 -1.44 1.77
N ALA A 342 -6.67 -2.26 1.21
CA ALA A 342 -6.96 -3.16 0.11
C ALA A 342 -8.02 -4.21 0.50
N LEU A 343 -7.86 -4.87 1.67
CA LEU A 343 -8.83 -5.85 2.16
C LEU A 343 -10.20 -5.22 2.47
N MET A 344 -10.22 -4.02 3.08
CA MET A 344 -11.45 -3.27 3.29
C MET A 344 -12.13 -2.91 1.97
N GLY A 345 -11.35 -2.62 0.93
CA GLY A 345 -11.85 -2.39 -0.43
C GLY A 345 -12.48 -3.64 -1.06
N ILE A 346 -11.88 -4.81 -0.87
CA ILE A 346 -12.46 -6.10 -1.31
C ILE A 346 -13.78 -6.36 -0.57
N ALA A 347 -13.81 -6.21 0.76
CA ALA A 347 -15.02 -6.40 1.55
C ALA A 347 -16.16 -5.45 1.13
N TRP A 348 -15.81 -4.21 0.76
CA TRP A 348 -16.78 -3.26 0.20
C TRP A 348 -17.32 -3.70 -1.16
N GLY A 349 -16.45 -4.12 -2.08
CA GLY A 349 -16.84 -4.62 -3.39
C GLY A 349 -17.80 -5.80 -3.28
N LEU A 350 -17.46 -6.77 -2.44
CA LEU A 350 -18.28 -7.95 -2.16
C LEU A 350 -19.63 -7.57 -1.55
N ALA A 351 -19.68 -6.67 -0.58
CA ALA A 351 -20.93 -6.25 0.05
C ALA A 351 -21.91 -5.59 -0.94
N GLN A 352 -21.40 -4.97 -2.00
CA GLN A 352 -22.21 -4.31 -3.01
C GLN A 352 -22.60 -5.22 -4.18
N ASN A 353 -21.82 -6.27 -4.49
CA ASN A 353 -21.96 -7.03 -5.73
C ASN A 353 -22.15 -8.54 -5.51
N SER A 354 -22.03 -9.07 -4.29
CA SER A 354 -22.29 -10.46 -3.94
C SER A 354 -23.54 -10.55 -3.07
N PRO A 355 -24.61 -11.27 -3.50
CA PRO A 355 -25.81 -11.44 -2.71
C PRO A 355 -25.55 -12.01 -1.30
N SER A 356 -24.65 -12.99 -1.18
CA SER A 356 -24.30 -13.61 0.11
C SER A 356 -23.61 -12.64 1.07
N PHE A 357 -22.76 -11.73 0.55
CA PHE A 357 -22.09 -10.71 1.37
C PHE A 357 -23.03 -9.55 1.70
N ALA A 358 -23.91 -9.14 0.78
CA ALA A 358 -24.94 -8.13 1.01
C ALA A 358 -25.91 -8.55 2.12
N GLU A 359 -26.39 -9.80 2.06
CA GLU A 359 -27.25 -10.39 3.10
C GLU A 359 -26.54 -10.40 4.46
N ARG A 360 -25.27 -10.78 4.50
CA ARG A 360 -24.49 -10.79 5.74
C ARG A 360 -24.26 -9.39 6.29
N ASP A 361 -24.00 -8.38 5.44
CA ASP A 361 -23.90 -6.98 5.87
C ASP A 361 -25.22 -6.52 6.53
N ALA A 362 -26.36 -6.81 5.89
CA ALA A 362 -27.67 -6.50 6.43
C ALA A 362 -27.91 -7.16 7.79
N GLN A 363 -27.59 -8.46 7.94
CA GLN A 363 -27.71 -9.19 9.22
C GLN A 363 -26.83 -8.57 10.33
N LEU A 364 -25.58 -8.19 10.02
CA LEU A 364 -24.69 -7.56 11.00
C LEU A 364 -25.22 -6.20 11.45
N ARG A 365 -25.74 -5.41 10.52
CA ARG A 365 -26.38 -4.10 10.82
C ARG A 365 -27.68 -4.25 11.62
N ALA A 366 -28.51 -5.26 11.30
CA ALA A 366 -29.71 -5.55 12.07
C ALA A 366 -29.41 -5.94 13.52
N ARG A 367 -28.21 -6.50 13.78
CA ARG A 367 -27.70 -6.78 15.15
C ARG A 367 -27.13 -5.52 15.85
N GLY A 368 -27.29 -4.33 15.29
CA GLY A 368 -26.85 -3.06 15.88
C GLY A 368 -25.38 -2.69 15.59
N MET A 369 -24.69 -3.39 14.69
CA MET A 369 -23.31 -3.00 14.34
C MET A 369 -23.30 -1.71 13.53
N ALA A 370 -22.41 -0.78 13.88
CA ALA A 370 -22.14 0.39 13.06
C ALA A 370 -21.60 -0.03 11.68
N PRO A 371 -21.86 0.75 10.59
CA PRO A 371 -21.46 0.37 9.22
C PRO A 371 -19.99 -0.02 9.06
N ILE A 372 -19.09 0.67 9.76
CA ILE A 372 -17.66 0.36 9.71
C ILE A 372 -17.32 -0.95 10.44
N GLN A 373 -18.00 -1.26 11.54
CA GLN A 373 -17.82 -2.49 12.30
C GLN A 373 -18.31 -3.69 11.49
N ALA A 374 -19.49 -3.58 10.87
CA ALA A 374 -20.02 -4.60 9.96
C ALA A 374 -19.03 -4.88 8.81
N ARG A 375 -18.43 -3.84 8.24
CA ARG A 375 -17.44 -3.97 7.18
C ARG A 375 -16.15 -4.65 7.64
N VAL A 376 -15.64 -4.35 8.83
CA VAL A 376 -14.48 -5.05 9.41
C VAL A 376 -14.81 -6.54 9.63
N ALA A 377 -16.02 -6.86 10.09
CA ALA A 377 -16.46 -8.26 10.20
C ALA A 377 -16.54 -8.96 8.85
N LEU A 378 -17.04 -8.29 7.80
CA LEU A 378 -17.03 -8.80 6.43
C LEU A 378 -15.62 -8.97 5.88
N ALA A 379 -14.68 -8.08 6.20
CA ALA A 379 -13.30 -8.16 5.76
C ALA A 379 -12.63 -9.46 6.23
N ARG A 380 -12.98 -9.98 7.41
CA ARG A 380 -12.48 -11.28 7.88
C ARG A 380 -12.93 -12.42 6.97
N HIS A 381 -14.20 -12.42 6.55
CA HIS A 381 -14.72 -13.43 5.61
C HIS A 381 -14.14 -13.27 4.21
N ALA A 382 -13.99 -12.02 3.75
CA ALA A 382 -13.34 -11.72 2.48
C ALA A 382 -11.87 -12.17 2.48
N CYS A 383 -11.15 -12.04 3.60
CA CYS A 383 -9.78 -12.50 3.74
C CYS A 383 -9.67 -14.03 3.61
N ARG A 384 -10.54 -14.78 4.29
CA ARG A 384 -10.59 -16.26 4.18
C ARG A 384 -10.88 -16.69 2.75
N LEU A 385 -11.81 -16.02 2.09
CA LEU A 385 -12.14 -16.29 0.70
C LEU A 385 -10.97 -15.99 -0.22
N ALA A 386 -10.36 -14.82 -0.11
CA ALA A 386 -9.20 -14.43 -0.89
C ALA A 386 -8.00 -15.39 -0.67
N TYR A 387 -7.74 -15.78 0.59
CA TYR A 387 -6.72 -16.77 0.91
C TYR A 387 -6.97 -18.10 0.19
N ARG A 388 -8.21 -18.62 0.24
CA ARG A 388 -8.57 -19.85 -0.44
C ARG A 388 -8.38 -19.75 -1.95
N LEU A 389 -8.84 -18.67 -2.58
CA LEU A 389 -8.66 -18.46 -4.03
C LEU A 389 -7.18 -18.42 -4.42
N LEU A 390 -6.36 -17.70 -3.66
CA LEU A 390 -4.90 -17.62 -3.91
C LEU A 390 -4.21 -18.98 -3.74
N ARG A 391 -4.63 -19.79 -2.77
CA ARG A 391 -4.08 -21.14 -2.53
C ARG A 391 -4.52 -22.16 -3.55
N THR A 392 -5.78 -22.14 -3.98
CA THR A 392 -6.36 -23.18 -4.82
C THR A 392 -6.39 -22.81 -6.30
N GLN A 393 -6.20 -21.53 -6.64
CA GLN A 393 -6.33 -21.00 -8.00
C GLN A 393 -7.66 -21.36 -8.69
N GLN A 394 -8.70 -21.61 -7.89
CA GLN A 394 -10.05 -21.84 -8.41
C GLN A 394 -10.86 -20.54 -8.38
N PRO A 395 -11.57 -20.19 -9.47
CA PRO A 395 -12.36 -18.97 -9.53
C PRO A 395 -13.49 -18.99 -8.49
N PHE A 396 -13.93 -17.80 -8.10
CA PHE A 396 -15.04 -17.66 -7.18
C PHE A 396 -16.36 -18.13 -7.81
N ASP A 397 -17.10 -18.90 -7.04
CA ASP A 397 -18.46 -19.35 -7.37
C ASP A 397 -19.40 -18.99 -6.22
N GLU A 398 -20.36 -18.13 -6.50
CA GLU A 398 -21.34 -17.64 -5.52
C GLU A 398 -22.27 -18.77 -5.02
N GLN A 399 -22.66 -19.70 -5.89
CA GLN A 399 -23.57 -20.79 -5.52
C GLN A 399 -22.86 -21.77 -4.58
N ARG A 400 -21.65 -22.17 -4.93
CA ARG A 400 -20.80 -23.03 -4.11
C ARG A 400 -20.48 -22.38 -2.75
N TYR A 401 -20.20 -21.09 -2.75
CA TYR A 401 -19.96 -20.32 -1.52
C TYR A 401 -21.20 -20.32 -0.60
N ARG A 402 -22.39 -20.17 -1.19
CA ARG A 402 -23.66 -20.19 -0.46
C ARG A 402 -23.97 -21.58 0.12
N GLN A 403 -23.74 -22.64 -0.65
CA GLN A 403 -23.93 -24.03 -0.20
C GLN A 403 -22.98 -24.40 0.94
N GLY A 404 -21.68 -24.09 0.85
CA GLY A 404 -20.70 -24.33 1.91
C GLY A 404 -21.01 -23.61 3.21
N ARG A 405 -21.69 -22.45 3.15
CA ARG A 405 -22.21 -21.76 4.36
C ARG A 405 -23.37 -22.48 5.02
N LEU A 406 -24.24 -23.12 4.25
CA LEU A 406 -25.41 -23.84 4.76
C LEU A 406 -24.99 -25.21 5.38
N SER A 407 -23.94 -25.84 4.85
CA SER A 407 -23.40 -27.10 5.33
C SER A 407 -22.44 -26.99 6.53
N GLY A 408 -22.17 -25.77 7.01
CA GLY A 408 -21.35 -25.57 8.21
C GLY A 408 -19.85 -25.78 8.02
N GLU A 409 -19.35 -25.91 6.81
CA GLU A 409 -17.91 -25.84 6.48
C GLU A 409 -17.42 -24.40 6.77
N ARG A 410 -16.87 -24.21 7.99
CA ARG A 410 -16.36 -22.94 8.51
C ARG A 410 -14.90 -22.71 8.12
#